data_423fd7ab2a22c8fe231fa6d8fe0cbea4
#
_entry.id   423fd7ab2a22c8fe231fa6d8fe0cbea4
#
_cell.length_a   1.000
_cell.length_b   1.000
_cell.length_c   1.000
_cell.angle_alpha   90.00
_cell.angle_beta   90.00
_cell.angle_gamma   90.00
#
_symmetry.space_group_name_H-M   'P 1'
#
loop_
_entity.id
_entity.type
_entity.pdbx_description
1 polymer ?
#
loop_
_entity_poly.entity_id
_entity_poly.type
_entity_poly.pdbx_seq_one_letter_code
_entity_poly.pdbx_strand_id
1 'polypeptide(L)'
;MEKYDVVAMGELLIDFTQNGYSEQGNPIFEANPGGAPCNVLAMLQKLGRKTAFIGKVGQDGFGLQLEKALKETGISTEGLCFDEEVHTTLAVVQKKEDGDRDFSFYRKPGADMMLRREEVKEDLIRNAKIFHYGSLSLTDEPVRTATVSTIEAAEKAGVWISFDPNLRKPLWAVCCIRF
;
A
#
# COMPACT_ATOMS: atom_id res chain seq x y z
N MET A 1 25.22 -0.39 -9.64
CA MET A 1 24.41 -1.40 -10.35
C MET A 1 23.00 -1.35 -9.75
N GLU A 2 21.99 -1.07 -10.56
CA GLU A 2 20.60 -1.01 -10.11
C GLU A 2 20.17 -2.35 -9.52
N LYS A 3 19.67 -2.35 -8.29
CA LYS A 3 19.26 -3.57 -7.57
C LYS A 3 17.82 -3.96 -7.92
N TYR A 4 16.95 -2.95 -8.18
CA TYR A 4 15.53 -3.15 -8.44
C TYR A 4 15.09 -2.53 -9.77
N ASP A 5 14.18 -3.22 -10.46
CA ASP A 5 13.51 -2.67 -11.65
C ASP A 5 12.46 -1.63 -11.22
N VAL A 6 11.66 -1.95 -10.18
CA VAL A 6 10.64 -1.05 -9.64
C VAL A 6 10.65 -1.10 -8.11
N VAL A 7 10.67 0.08 -7.49
CA VAL A 7 10.37 0.27 -6.08
C VAL A 7 9.05 1.01 -5.98
N ALA A 8 8.10 0.48 -5.21
CA ALA A 8 6.83 1.16 -5.01
C ALA A 8 6.63 1.56 -3.55
N MET A 9 5.98 2.72 -3.35
CA MET A 9 5.61 3.24 -2.03
C MET A 9 4.11 3.50 -1.95
N GLY A 10 3.51 3.14 -0.84
CA GLY A 10 2.10 3.43 -0.57
C GLY A 10 1.46 2.49 0.43
N GLU A 11 0.15 2.31 0.29
CA GLU A 11 -0.63 1.46 1.18
C GLU A 11 -0.41 -0.03 0.93
N LEU A 12 -0.38 -0.78 2.03
CA LEU A 12 -0.51 -2.23 2.09
C LEU A 12 -1.53 -2.54 3.18
N LEU A 13 -2.57 -3.27 2.85
CA LEU A 13 -3.76 -3.43 3.68
C LEU A 13 -4.41 -4.80 3.49
N ILE A 14 -5.38 -5.12 4.32
CA ILE A 14 -6.24 -6.30 4.13
C ILE A 14 -7.58 -5.88 3.54
N ASP A 15 -7.91 -6.49 2.40
CA ASP A 15 -9.24 -6.43 1.80
C ASP A 15 -10.09 -7.61 2.29
N PHE A 16 -11.06 -7.34 3.16
CA PHE A 16 -12.07 -8.31 3.56
C PHE A 16 -13.16 -8.42 2.50
N THR A 17 -13.15 -9.51 1.76
CA THR A 17 -14.17 -9.79 0.73
C THR A 17 -15.15 -10.82 1.25
N GLN A 18 -16.45 -10.52 1.19
CA GLN A 18 -17.47 -11.48 1.60
C GLN A 18 -17.46 -12.70 0.67
N ASN A 19 -17.34 -13.88 1.28
CA ASN A 19 -17.26 -15.18 0.60
C ASN A 19 -18.30 -16.16 1.18
N GLY A 20 -19.60 -15.78 1.07
CA GLY A 20 -20.72 -16.62 1.50
C GLY A 20 -21.18 -16.36 2.92
N TYR A 21 -21.87 -17.37 3.48
CA TYR A 21 -22.46 -17.34 4.81
C TYR A 21 -22.15 -18.65 5.56
N SER A 22 -22.01 -18.57 6.87
CA SER A 22 -21.87 -19.73 7.75
C SER A 22 -23.21 -20.48 7.87
N GLU A 23 -23.17 -21.67 8.48
CA GLU A 23 -24.38 -22.44 8.81
C GLU A 23 -25.36 -21.67 9.73
N GLN A 24 -24.83 -20.73 10.54
CA GLN A 24 -25.63 -19.87 11.42
C GLN A 24 -26.15 -18.61 10.70
N GLY A 25 -25.90 -18.45 9.38
CA GLY A 25 -26.33 -17.30 8.59
C GLY A 25 -25.45 -16.07 8.74
N ASN A 26 -24.27 -16.16 9.40
CA ASN A 26 -23.34 -15.05 9.51
C ASN A 26 -22.49 -14.91 8.24
N PRO A 27 -22.20 -13.67 7.76
CA PRO A 27 -21.33 -13.49 6.61
C PRO A 27 -19.90 -13.98 6.90
N ILE A 28 -19.32 -14.70 5.96
CA ILE A 28 -17.92 -15.14 5.99
C ILE A 28 -17.11 -14.17 5.13
N PHE A 29 -15.97 -13.72 5.66
CA PHE A 29 -15.06 -12.85 4.96
C PHE A 29 -13.69 -13.51 4.75
N GLU A 30 -13.15 -13.36 3.56
CA GLU A 30 -11.79 -13.75 3.21
C GLU A 30 -10.87 -12.52 3.35
N ALA A 31 -9.77 -12.69 4.09
CA ALA A 31 -8.77 -11.64 4.32
C ALA A 31 -7.70 -11.70 3.23
N ASN A 32 -7.84 -10.85 2.23
CA ASN A 32 -6.95 -10.80 1.07
C ASN A 32 -5.88 -9.71 1.22
N PRO A 33 -4.59 -9.99 0.95
CA PRO A 33 -3.59 -8.95 0.80
C PRO A 33 -3.98 -7.98 -0.32
N GLY A 34 -3.99 -6.69 -0.01
CA GLY A 34 -4.39 -5.61 -0.91
C GLY A 34 -3.44 -4.41 -0.85
N GLY A 35 -3.73 -3.42 -1.68
CA GLY A 35 -2.93 -2.20 -1.85
C GLY A 35 -2.50 -2.05 -3.31
N ALA A 36 -2.86 -0.92 -3.94
CA ALA A 36 -2.60 -0.72 -5.36
C ALA A 36 -1.11 -0.82 -5.71
N PRO A 37 -0.17 -0.20 -4.96
CA PRO A 37 1.25 -0.32 -5.26
C PRO A 37 1.76 -1.76 -5.20
N CYS A 38 1.30 -2.54 -4.22
CA CYS A 38 1.71 -3.94 -4.08
C CYS A 38 1.15 -4.84 -5.19
N ASN A 39 -0.05 -4.56 -5.68
CA ASN A 39 -0.61 -5.28 -6.82
C ASN A 39 0.23 -5.09 -8.10
N VAL A 40 0.74 -3.88 -8.34
CA VAL A 40 1.68 -3.59 -9.43
C VAL A 40 2.96 -4.39 -9.25
N LEU A 41 3.55 -4.37 -8.04
CA LEU A 41 4.79 -5.11 -7.76
C LEU A 41 4.62 -6.62 -7.91
N ALA A 42 3.49 -7.18 -7.44
CA ALA A 42 3.20 -8.60 -7.55
C ALA A 42 3.08 -9.06 -9.02
N MET A 43 2.44 -8.24 -9.87
CA MET A 43 2.39 -8.54 -11.30
C MET A 43 3.79 -8.46 -11.93
N LEU A 44 4.59 -7.47 -11.58
CA LEU A 44 5.95 -7.33 -12.08
C LEU A 44 6.85 -8.49 -11.66
N GLN A 45 6.69 -9.03 -10.44
CA GLN A 45 7.39 -10.26 -10.01
C GLN A 45 7.02 -11.45 -10.89
N LYS A 46 5.75 -11.64 -11.21
CA LYS A 46 5.30 -12.69 -12.16
C LYS A 46 5.92 -12.54 -13.55
N LEU A 47 6.26 -11.30 -13.94
CA LEU A 47 6.96 -10.98 -15.18
C LEU A 47 8.50 -11.05 -15.04
N GLY A 48 9.03 -11.58 -13.94
CA GLY A 48 10.45 -11.77 -13.71
C GLY A 48 11.24 -10.50 -13.39
N ARG A 49 10.54 -9.43 -12.91
CA ARG A 49 11.18 -8.18 -12.53
C ARG A 49 11.54 -8.18 -11.04
N LYS A 50 12.63 -7.51 -10.69
CA LYS A 50 13.05 -7.32 -9.30
C LYS A 50 12.32 -6.12 -8.69
N THR A 51 11.57 -6.35 -7.61
CA THR A 51 10.76 -5.31 -6.99
C THR A 51 11.00 -5.20 -5.49
N ALA A 52 10.77 -3.99 -4.94
CA ALA A 52 10.78 -3.73 -3.51
C ALA A 52 9.61 -2.84 -3.11
N PHE A 53 9.11 -3.02 -1.89
CA PHE A 53 8.03 -2.23 -1.35
C PHE A 53 8.52 -1.34 -0.22
N ILE A 54 8.02 -0.09 -0.18
CA ILE A 54 8.18 0.88 0.91
C ILE A 54 6.80 1.21 1.45
N GLY A 55 6.60 1.01 2.75
CA GLY A 55 5.34 1.30 3.41
C GLY A 55 5.35 0.87 4.86
N LYS A 56 4.20 0.99 5.51
CA LYS A 56 4.06 0.67 6.93
C LYS A 56 2.78 -0.12 7.19
N VAL A 57 2.88 -1.14 8.03
CA VAL A 57 1.77 -1.96 8.53
C VAL A 57 1.80 -2.00 10.04
N GLY A 58 0.70 -2.40 10.68
CA GLY A 58 0.69 -2.59 12.14
C GLY A 58 1.51 -3.79 12.57
N GLN A 59 2.07 -3.74 13.78
CA GLN A 59 2.71 -4.89 14.42
C GLN A 59 1.62 -5.83 14.98
N ASP A 60 0.78 -6.33 14.09
CA ASP A 60 -0.37 -7.18 14.39
C ASP A 60 -0.42 -8.41 13.47
N GLY A 61 -1.40 -9.29 13.69
CA GLY A 61 -1.55 -10.51 12.90
C GLY A 61 -1.72 -10.26 11.40
N PHE A 62 -2.37 -9.15 11.02
CA PHE A 62 -2.56 -8.79 9.62
C PHE A 62 -1.29 -8.20 9.00
N GLY A 63 -0.52 -7.40 9.74
CA GLY A 63 0.77 -6.89 9.29
C GLY A 63 1.76 -8.03 9.01
N LEU A 64 1.81 -9.04 9.89
CA LEU A 64 2.62 -10.24 9.69
C LEU A 64 2.15 -11.07 8.49
N GLN A 65 0.83 -11.19 8.28
CA GLN A 65 0.26 -11.85 7.10
C GLN A 65 0.68 -11.14 5.81
N LEU A 66 0.63 -9.81 5.79
CA LEU A 66 1.02 -9.00 4.65
C LEU A 66 2.52 -9.09 4.35
N GLU A 67 3.38 -9.04 5.37
CA GLU A 67 4.82 -9.24 5.20
C GLU A 67 5.12 -10.62 4.58
N LYS A 68 4.47 -11.66 5.10
CA LYS A 68 4.58 -13.02 4.56
C LYS A 68 4.18 -13.08 3.09
N ALA A 69 3.04 -12.47 2.73
CA ALA A 69 2.54 -12.43 1.36
C ALA A 69 3.52 -11.75 0.39
N LEU A 70 4.15 -10.63 0.81
CA LEU A 70 5.20 -9.97 0.03
C LEU A 70 6.39 -10.90 -0.20
N LYS A 71 6.89 -11.56 0.86
CA LYS A 71 8.02 -12.51 0.80
C LYS A 71 7.73 -13.69 -0.12
N GLU A 72 6.55 -14.28 -0.01
CA GLU A 72 6.11 -15.41 -0.85
C GLU A 72 5.98 -15.02 -2.33
N THR A 73 5.62 -13.76 -2.60
CA THR A 73 5.57 -13.21 -3.96
C THR A 73 6.96 -12.87 -4.51
N GLY A 74 7.99 -12.78 -3.65
CA GLY A 74 9.36 -12.40 -4.02
C GLY A 74 9.62 -10.89 -4.00
N ILE A 75 8.68 -10.10 -3.48
CA ILE A 75 8.84 -8.65 -3.30
C ILE A 75 9.76 -8.40 -2.10
N SER A 76 10.81 -7.59 -2.27
CA SER A 76 11.70 -7.24 -1.15
C SER A 76 10.94 -6.40 -0.12
N THR A 77 11.04 -6.83 1.14
CA THR A 77 10.45 -6.16 2.31
C THR A 77 11.45 -5.27 3.05
N GLU A 78 12.59 -4.96 2.46
CA GLU A 78 13.62 -4.11 3.10
C GLU A 78 13.11 -2.72 3.50
N GLY A 79 12.08 -2.19 2.79
CA GLY A 79 11.44 -0.90 3.07
C GLY A 79 10.12 -1.01 3.84
N LEU A 80 9.71 -2.22 4.28
CA LEU A 80 8.52 -2.40 5.09
C LEU A 80 8.82 -2.06 6.55
N CYS A 81 8.03 -1.16 7.13
CA CYS A 81 8.08 -0.78 8.54
C CYS A 81 6.87 -1.35 9.29
N PHE A 82 7.01 -1.48 10.61
CA PHE A 82 5.93 -1.88 11.51
C PHE A 82 5.62 -0.76 12.50
N ASP A 83 4.33 -0.55 12.77
CA ASP A 83 3.87 0.39 13.78
C ASP A 83 3.39 -0.39 15.01
N GLU A 84 3.89 -0.02 16.19
CA GLU A 84 3.55 -0.70 17.45
C GLU A 84 2.22 -0.25 18.02
N GLU A 85 1.74 0.95 17.65
CA GLU A 85 0.58 1.60 18.23
C GLU A 85 -0.63 1.57 17.30
N VAL A 86 -0.40 1.69 15.98
CA VAL A 86 -1.45 1.82 14.97
C VAL A 86 -1.61 0.53 14.19
N HIS A 87 -2.84 0.04 14.14
CA HIS A 87 -3.16 -1.22 13.46
C HIS A 87 -3.06 -1.15 11.94
N THR A 88 -2.85 -2.32 11.34
CA THR A 88 -2.93 -2.50 9.89
C THR A 88 -4.27 -2.00 9.35
N THR A 89 -4.24 -1.24 8.27
CA THR A 89 -5.43 -0.76 7.58
C THR A 89 -6.26 -1.93 7.05
N LEU A 90 -7.58 -1.85 7.26
CA LEU A 90 -8.54 -2.82 6.75
C LEU A 90 -9.52 -2.12 5.79
N ALA A 91 -9.89 -2.81 4.73
CA ALA A 91 -10.99 -2.43 3.86
C ALA A 91 -12.01 -3.58 3.82
N VAL A 92 -13.28 -3.28 4.06
CA VAL A 92 -14.36 -4.26 3.94
C VAL A 92 -15.08 -4.00 2.63
N VAL A 93 -15.08 -5.00 1.77
CA VAL A 93 -15.71 -4.96 0.45
C VAL A 93 -17.04 -5.67 0.52
N GLN A 94 -18.13 -4.91 0.40
CA GLN A 94 -19.49 -5.45 0.34
C GLN A 94 -19.99 -5.41 -1.10
N LYS A 95 -20.58 -6.51 -1.56
CA LYS A 95 -21.27 -6.57 -2.85
C LYS A 95 -22.69 -6.04 -2.66
N LYS A 96 -23.08 -5.04 -3.44
CA LYS A 96 -24.45 -4.57 -3.52
C LYS A 96 -25.31 -5.51 -4.38
N GLU A 97 -26.62 -5.44 -4.23
CA GLU A 97 -27.57 -6.25 -5.02
C GLU A 97 -27.49 -5.97 -6.53
N ASP A 98 -27.10 -4.75 -6.91
CA ASP A 98 -26.89 -4.33 -8.31
C ASP A 98 -25.54 -4.80 -8.90
N GLY A 99 -24.71 -5.51 -8.11
CA GLY A 99 -23.39 -6.00 -8.49
C GLY A 99 -22.24 -5.00 -8.28
N ASP A 100 -22.54 -3.78 -7.85
CA ASP A 100 -21.54 -2.78 -7.47
C ASP A 100 -20.88 -3.14 -6.13
N ARG A 101 -19.75 -2.53 -5.85
CA ARG A 101 -18.95 -2.77 -4.62
C ARG A 101 -18.94 -1.53 -3.76
N ASP A 102 -19.27 -1.70 -2.50
CA ASP A 102 -19.09 -0.68 -1.48
C ASP A 102 -17.85 -0.98 -0.64
N PHE A 103 -17.10 0.07 -0.28
CA PHE A 103 -15.86 -0.05 0.47
C PHE A 103 -15.98 0.71 1.79
N SER A 104 -15.82 0.01 2.88
CA SER A 104 -15.69 0.60 4.21
C SER A 104 -14.23 0.52 4.66
N PHE A 105 -13.58 1.67 4.82
CA PHE A 105 -12.18 1.73 5.23
C PHE A 105 -12.05 1.96 6.75
N TYR A 106 -11.30 1.09 7.40
CA TYR A 106 -10.85 1.24 8.78
C TYR A 106 -9.42 1.78 8.78
N ARG A 107 -9.31 3.11 8.56
CA ARG A 107 -8.06 3.85 8.32
C ARG A 107 -8.12 5.24 8.97
N LYS A 108 -8.34 5.29 10.33
CA LYS A 108 -8.46 6.56 11.07
C LYS A 108 -7.79 6.49 12.45
N PRO A 109 -6.44 6.50 12.51
CA PRO A 109 -5.49 6.25 11.44
C PRO A 109 -5.35 4.76 11.12
N GLY A 110 -4.78 4.45 9.96
CA GLY A 110 -4.21 3.15 9.63
C GLY A 110 -2.67 3.24 9.64
N ALA A 111 -1.99 2.14 9.88
CA ALA A 111 -0.53 2.13 9.98
C ALA A 111 0.17 2.65 8.71
N ASP A 112 -0.42 2.45 7.54
CA ASP A 112 0.09 2.97 6.27
C ASP A 112 0.17 4.51 6.21
N MET A 113 -0.66 5.21 7.01
CA MET A 113 -0.62 6.68 7.14
C MET A 113 0.54 7.16 8.03
N MET A 114 1.09 6.29 8.87
CA MET A 114 2.06 6.63 9.91
C MET A 114 3.51 6.51 9.45
N LEU A 115 3.76 6.21 8.18
CA LEU A 115 5.12 6.17 7.65
C LEU A 115 5.73 7.56 7.64
N ARG A 116 6.87 7.71 8.31
CA ARG A 116 7.61 8.96 8.43
C ARG A 116 8.78 9.00 7.45
N ARG A 117 9.21 10.21 7.09
CA ARG A 117 10.33 10.43 6.20
C ARG A 117 11.60 9.69 6.65
N GLU A 118 11.89 9.72 7.95
CA GLU A 118 13.10 9.14 8.55
C GLU A 118 13.13 7.61 8.44
N GLU A 119 11.98 6.97 8.26
CA GLU A 119 11.84 5.53 8.10
C GLU A 119 12.06 5.07 6.66
N VAL A 120 12.02 6.00 5.70
CA VAL A 120 12.23 5.69 4.27
C VAL A 120 13.70 5.45 3.99
N LYS A 121 14.03 4.25 3.52
CA LYS A 121 15.39 3.90 3.09
C LYS A 121 15.66 4.46 1.68
N GLU A 122 16.21 5.66 1.61
CA GLU A 122 16.51 6.34 0.34
C GLU A 122 17.38 5.50 -0.62
N ASP A 123 18.24 4.62 -0.08
CA ASP A 123 19.07 3.74 -0.91
C ASP A 123 18.26 2.78 -1.78
N LEU A 124 17.05 2.38 -1.36
CA LEU A 124 16.14 1.60 -2.20
C LEU A 124 15.75 2.39 -3.45
N ILE A 125 15.50 3.69 -3.28
CA ILE A 125 15.11 4.59 -4.38
C ILE A 125 16.28 4.80 -5.33
N ARG A 126 17.47 5.14 -4.80
CA ARG A 126 18.67 5.39 -5.62
C ARG A 126 19.12 4.17 -6.42
N ASN A 127 18.77 2.96 -5.98
CA ASN A 127 19.08 1.71 -6.65
C ASN A 127 17.92 1.14 -7.49
N ALA A 128 16.91 1.95 -7.80
CA ALA A 128 15.77 1.58 -8.63
C ALA A 128 15.85 2.21 -10.02
N LYS A 129 15.25 1.57 -11.02
CA LYS A 129 15.01 2.18 -12.34
C LYS A 129 13.75 3.05 -12.31
N ILE A 130 12.71 2.56 -11.65
CA ILE A 130 11.40 3.21 -11.56
C ILE A 130 10.98 3.30 -10.09
N PHE A 131 10.55 4.48 -9.66
CA PHE A 131 9.81 4.69 -8.41
C PHE A 131 8.33 4.86 -8.72
N HIS A 132 7.50 4.00 -8.14
CA HIS A 132 6.04 3.99 -8.34
C HIS A 132 5.32 4.37 -7.05
N TYR A 133 4.29 5.22 -7.14
CA TYR A 133 3.44 5.55 -6.00
C TYR A 133 2.00 5.82 -6.41
N GLY A 134 1.08 5.71 -5.42
CA GLY A 134 -0.33 6.01 -5.59
C GLY A 134 -0.77 7.25 -4.82
N SER A 135 -2.02 7.67 -5.00
CA SER A 135 -2.54 8.87 -4.34
C SER A 135 -2.87 8.69 -2.86
N LEU A 136 -3.04 7.45 -2.37
CA LEU A 136 -3.44 7.22 -0.99
C LEU A 136 -2.36 7.65 0.02
N SER A 137 -1.10 7.57 -0.35
CA SER A 137 0.02 8.06 0.46
C SER A 137 0.15 9.60 0.49
N LEU A 138 -0.75 10.32 -0.20
CA LEU A 138 -0.81 11.78 -0.22
C LEU A 138 -2.02 12.34 0.55
N THR A 139 -2.84 11.47 1.18
CA THR A 139 -4.09 11.89 1.85
C THR A 139 -3.86 12.62 3.16
N ASP A 140 -2.88 12.19 3.95
CA ASP A 140 -2.69 12.62 5.33
C ASP A 140 -1.21 12.70 5.72
N GLU A 141 -0.90 13.39 6.80
CA GLU A 141 0.43 13.39 7.42
C GLU A 141 0.55 12.23 8.44
N PRO A 142 1.75 11.71 8.67
CA PRO A 142 3.07 12.08 8.12
C PRO A 142 3.40 11.45 6.75
N VAL A 143 2.63 10.47 6.27
CA VAL A 143 2.95 9.72 5.04
C VAL A 143 3.03 10.63 3.80
N ARG A 144 2.26 11.72 3.75
CA ARG A 144 2.32 12.70 2.67
C ARG A 144 3.71 13.33 2.58
N THR A 145 4.25 13.82 3.70
CA THR A 145 5.60 14.38 3.77
C THR A 145 6.65 13.32 3.38
N ALA A 146 6.51 12.08 3.84
CA ALA A 146 7.39 10.99 3.46
C ALA A 146 7.36 10.74 1.95
N THR A 147 6.17 10.71 1.34
CA THR A 147 5.99 10.48 -0.10
C THR A 147 6.59 11.60 -0.93
N VAL A 148 6.31 12.87 -0.59
CA VAL A 148 6.84 14.02 -1.32
C VAL A 148 8.38 14.05 -1.26
N SER A 149 8.96 13.83 -0.08
CA SER A 149 10.44 13.78 0.05
C SER A 149 11.06 12.62 -0.73
N THR A 150 10.34 11.50 -0.86
CA THR A 150 10.79 10.35 -1.64
C THR A 150 10.75 10.64 -3.16
N ILE A 151 9.72 11.34 -3.63
CA ILE A 151 9.63 11.83 -5.02
C ILE A 151 10.83 12.73 -5.34
N GLU A 152 11.11 13.70 -4.47
CA GLU A 152 12.27 14.59 -4.64
C GLU A 152 13.61 13.83 -4.67
N ALA A 153 13.76 12.81 -3.84
CA ALA A 153 14.95 11.96 -3.83
C ALA A 153 15.08 11.15 -5.12
N ALA A 154 13.97 10.63 -5.66
CA ALA A 154 13.94 9.91 -6.93
C ALA A 154 14.31 10.83 -8.10
N GLU A 155 13.76 12.04 -8.15
CA GLU A 155 14.10 13.06 -9.18
C GLU A 155 15.58 13.41 -9.15
N LYS A 156 16.14 13.70 -7.97
CA LYS A 156 17.56 14.01 -7.79
C LYS A 156 18.48 12.86 -8.20
N ALA A 157 18.02 11.62 -8.06
CA ALA A 157 18.75 10.42 -8.45
C ALA A 157 18.59 10.06 -9.95
N GLY A 158 17.73 10.76 -10.69
CA GLY A 158 17.43 10.46 -12.10
C GLY A 158 16.59 9.19 -12.29
N VAL A 159 15.87 8.74 -11.25
CA VAL A 159 14.98 7.59 -11.29
C VAL A 159 13.67 7.98 -11.97
N TRP A 160 13.16 7.12 -12.86
CA TRP A 160 11.88 7.34 -13.51
C TRP A 160 10.74 7.28 -12.49
N ILE A 161 9.80 8.24 -12.58
CA ILE A 161 8.64 8.30 -11.70
C ILE A 161 7.41 7.78 -12.43
N SER A 162 6.68 6.87 -11.75
CA SER A 162 5.39 6.32 -12.19
C SER A 162 4.33 6.63 -11.15
N PHE A 163 3.24 7.26 -11.55
CA PHE A 163 2.13 7.63 -10.68
C PHE A 163 0.82 7.05 -11.18
N ASP A 164 0.13 6.31 -10.29
CA ASP A 164 -1.27 5.90 -10.48
C ASP A 164 -2.14 6.65 -9.46
N PRO A 165 -3.03 7.56 -9.91
CA PRO A 165 -3.93 8.25 -8.99
C PRO A 165 -4.75 7.30 -8.14
N ASN A 166 -5.25 6.20 -8.67
CA ASN A 166 -6.07 5.21 -7.97
C ASN A 166 -7.01 5.84 -6.92
N LEU A 167 -7.73 6.88 -7.35
CA LEU A 167 -8.44 7.81 -6.47
C LEU A 167 -9.56 7.11 -5.70
N ARG A 168 -9.51 7.20 -4.38
CA ARG A 168 -10.57 6.75 -3.47
C ARG A 168 -11.20 7.96 -2.81
N LYS A 169 -12.22 8.55 -3.47
CA LYS A 169 -12.90 9.79 -3.01
C LYS A 169 -13.24 9.79 -1.51
N PRO A 170 -13.74 8.71 -0.89
CA PRO A 170 -14.06 8.70 0.54
C PRO A 170 -12.88 8.93 1.48
N LEU A 171 -11.64 8.72 1.02
CA LEU A 171 -10.43 8.90 1.81
C LEU A 171 -9.80 10.29 1.67
N TRP A 172 -10.34 11.13 0.78
CA TRP A 172 -9.87 12.49 0.59
C TRP A 172 -10.79 13.48 1.29
N ALA A 173 -10.22 14.43 2.03
CA ALA A 173 -10.98 15.57 2.54
C ALA A 173 -11.53 16.37 1.36
N VAL A 174 -12.80 16.79 1.44
CA VAL A 174 -13.52 17.48 0.35
C VAL A 174 -12.80 18.76 -0.14
N CYS A 175 -12.00 19.40 0.72
CA CYS A 175 -11.21 20.59 0.38
C CYS A 175 -9.93 20.29 -0.43
N CYS A 176 -9.47 19.02 -0.51
CA CYS A 176 -8.21 18.65 -1.15
C CYS A 176 -8.39 18.17 -2.60
N ILE A 177 -9.63 17.97 -3.07
CA ILE A 177 -9.93 17.57 -4.45
C ILE A 177 -10.12 18.84 -5.30
N ARG A 178 -9.08 19.64 -5.44
CA ARG A 178 -8.97 20.66 -6.50
C ARG A 178 -7.85 20.20 -7.42
N PHE A 179 -8.25 19.70 -8.56
CA PHE A 179 -7.36 19.50 -9.72
C PHE A 179 -7.27 20.79 -10.50
#